data_291049480bd66b1766063a551c019a78
#
_entry.id   291049480bd66b1766063a551c019a78
#
_cell.length_a   1.000
_cell.length_b   1.000
_cell.length_c   1.000
_cell.angle_alpha   90.00
_cell.angle_beta   90.00
_cell.angle_gamma   90.00
#
_symmetry.space_group_name_H-M   'P 1'
#
loop_
_entity.id
_entity.type
_entity.pdbx_description
1 polymer ?
#
loop_
_entity_poly.entity_id
_entity_poly.type
_entity_poly.pdbx_seq_one_letter_code
_entity_poly.pdbx_strand_id
1 'polypeptide(L)'
;MRQTDLKAYTKQINLSTDALWLVLLSPSYTPNYDTHILYSDVSGFELASGGGYTPGGIQLTGQAISYVTAASWSYSWAASTPHVVDDVVRPSSANGFLYRYTGAGTSGSSAPAFPTTPGVAVADGTATLECVGSGVTQISASNVTWGAPFTAGPARYAALIDKTPGTPILIGLSDFGSSITGQSGAFSEQWNAEGIFLLFEQ
;
A
#
# COMPACT_ATOMS: atom_id res chain seq x y z
N MET A 1 -13.02 -2.95 11.86
CA MET A 1 -11.59 -3.11 12.24
C MET A 1 -11.15 -4.49 11.78
N ARG A 2 -10.11 -4.58 10.94
CA ARG A 2 -9.59 -5.87 10.47
C ARG A 2 -8.84 -6.58 11.59
N GLN A 3 -8.72 -7.89 11.54
CA GLN A 3 -7.95 -8.70 12.52
C GLN A 3 -6.49 -8.23 12.59
N THR A 4 -5.91 -7.80 11.46
CA THR A 4 -4.55 -7.27 11.39
C THR A 4 -4.41 -5.97 12.17
N ASP A 5 -5.40 -5.06 12.08
CA ASP A 5 -5.41 -3.81 12.84
C ASP A 5 -5.44 -4.11 14.34
N LEU A 6 -6.28 -5.07 14.77
CA LEU A 6 -6.36 -5.48 16.15
C LEU A 6 -5.02 -6.03 16.68
N LYS A 7 -4.29 -6.82 15.87
CA LYS A 7 -2.97 -7.35 16.24
C LYS A 7 -1.93 -6.24 16.39
N ALA A 8 -1.96 -5.22 15.52
CA ALA A 8 -1.09 -4.04 15.67
C ALA A 8 -1.39 -3.30 16.99
N TYR A 9 -2.66 -3.05 17.29
CA TYR A 9 -3.06 -2.40 18.56
C TYR A 9 -2.73 -3.23 19.80
N THR A 10 -2.71 -4.55 19.72
CA THR A 10 -2.31 -5.45 20.81
C THR A 10 -0.81 -5.69 20.88
N LYS A 11 0.01 -4.94 20.13
CA LYS A 11 1.48 -5.08 20.04
C LYS A 11 1.96 -6.45 19.53
N GLN A 12 1.15 -7.14 18.76
CA GLN A 12 1.53 -8.40 18.11
C GLN A 12 2.25 -8.17 16.78
N ILE A 13 2.16 -6.98 16.21
CA ILE A 13 2.84 -6.54 14.98
C ILE A 13 3.56 -5.23 15.28
N ASN A 14 4.85 -5.19 14.98
CA ASN A 14 5.66 -3.98 15.00
C ASN A 14 6.27 -3.76 13.61
N LEU A 15 5.60 -2.97 12.80
CA LEU A 15 5.96 -2.77 11.40
C LEU A 15 7.35 -2.14 11.18
N SER A 16 7.98 -1.58 12.22
CA SER A 16 9.33 -1.02 12.14
C SER A 16 10.46 -2.01 12.46
N THR A 17 10.17 -3.08 13.20
CA THR A 17 11.20 -4.00 13.71
C THR A 17 10.96 -5.46 13.38
N ASP A 18 9.71 -5.83 13.05
CA ASP A 18 9.37 -7.20 12.74
C ASP A 18 9.94 -7.64 11.37
N ALA A 19 10.17 -8.93 11.23
CA ALA A 19 10.66 -9.52 10.00
C ALA A 19 9.53 -9.61 8.96
N LEU A 20 9.33 -8.52 8.22
CA LEU A 20 8.34 -8.44 7.15
C LEU A 20 8.90 -9.04 5.87
N TRP A 21 8.11 -9.86 5.20
CA TRP A 21 8.47 -10.56 3.97
C TRP A 21 7.43 -10.33 2.89
N LEU A 22 7.89 -10.18 1.66
CA LEU A 22 7.04 -10.07 0.49
C LEU A 22 7.10 -11.38 -0.30
N VAL A 23 5.95 -12.05 -0.43
CA VAL A 23 5.80 -13.29 -1.21
C VAL A 23 4.92 -13.04 -2.43
N LEU A 24 5.18 -13.76 -3.52
CA LEU A 24 4.40 -13.66 -4.74
C LEU A 24 3.38 -14.79 -4.82
N LEU A 25 2.13 -14.45 -5.16
CA LEU A 25 1.04 -15.41 -5.28
C LEU A 25 0.57 -15.51 -6.75
N SER A 26 0.17 -16.71 -7.11
CA SER A 26 -0.37 -17.03 -8.43
C SER A 26 -1.76 -16.40 -8.67
N PRO A 27 -2.22 -16.27 -9.93
CA PRO A 27 -3.55 -15.77 -10.24
C PRO A 27 -4.70 -16.72 -9.82
N SER A 28 -4.40 -17.95 -9.39
CA SER A 28 -5.41 -18.85 -8.82
C SER A 28 -5.85 -18.48 -7.41
N TYR A 29 -5.11 -17.58 -6.74
CA TYR A 29 -5.50 -17.04 -5.45
C TYR A 29 -6.70 -16.09 -5.61
N THR A 30 -7.69 -16.26 -4.74
CA THR A 30 -8.83 -15.34 -4.62
C THR A 30 -8.77 -14.67 -3.25
N PRO A 31 -8.51 -13.36 -3.18
CA PRO A 31 -8.44 -12.63 -1.91
C PRO A 31 -9.73 -12.74 -1.10
N ASN A 32 -9.58 -13.00 0.19
CA ASN A 32 -10.66 -12.89 1.17
C ASN A 32 -10.15 -12.10 2.37
N TYR A 33 -10.44 -10.80 2.39
CA TYR A 33 -9.92 -9.88 3.40
C TYR A 33 -10.51 -10.08 4.80
N ASP A 34 -11.60 -10.85 4.93
CA ASP A 34 -12.26 -11.10 6.21
C ASP A 34 -11.70 -12.34 6.91
N THR A 35 -11.26 -13.35 6.16
CA THR A 35 -10.87 -14.66 6.70
C THR A 35 -9.41 -15.00 6.50
N HIS A 36 -8.75 -14.48 5.44
CA HIS A 36 -7.33 -14.72 5.23
C HIS A 36 -6.51 -13.75 6.10
N ILE A 37 -6.02 -14.23 7.23
CA ILE A 37 -5.29 -13.45 8.24
C ILE A 37 -3.89 -14.03 8.56
N LEU A 38 -3.60 -15.24 8.10
CA LEU A 38 -2.34 -15.94 8.30
C LEU A 38 -1.65 -16.23 6.97
N TYR A 39 -0.34 -16.42 7.03
CA TYR A 39 0.41 -16.88 5.87
C TYR A 39 -0.07 -18.25 5.37
N SER A 40 -0.49 -19.14 6.26
CA SER A 40 -1.06 -20.44 5.90
C SER A 40 -2.28 -20.35 4.99
N ASP A 41 -3.04 -19.25 5.05
CA ASP A 41 -4.24 -19.05 4.22
C ASP A 41 -3.88 -18.73 2.76
N VAL A 42 -2.66 -18.27 2.50
CA VAL A 42 -2.19 -17.86 1.18
C VAL A 42 -1.01 -18.69 0.65
N SER A 43 -0.29 -19.42 1.52
CA SER A 43 0.95 -20.14 1.16
C SER A 43 0.75 -21.21 0.09
N GLY A 44 -0.44 -21.81 0.00
CA GLY A 44 -0.79 -22.79 -1.04
C GLY A 44 -0.87 -22.21 -2.46
N PHE A 45 -0.91 -20.88 -2.57
CA PHE A 45 -0.95 -20.14 -3.83
C PHE A 45 0.38 -19.44 -4.15
N GLU A 46 1.38 -19.57 -3.27
CA GLU A 46 2.70 -19.00 -3.49
C GLU A 46 3.37 -19.63 -4.72
N LEU A 47 4.18 -18.85 -5.43
CA LEU A 47 4.91 -19.33 -6.58
C LEU A 47 5.91 -20.43 -6.17
N ALA A 48 6.05 -21.44 -7.02
CA ALA A 48 7.04 -22.49 -6.85
C ALA A 48 8.47 -21.96 -6.98
N SER A 49 9.42 -22.68 -6.39
CA SER A 49 10.86 -22.40 -6.52
C SER A 49 11.31 -22.48 -7.98
N GLY A 50 12.12 -21.53 -8.39
CA GLY A 50 12.71 -21.45 -9.73
C GLY A 50 12.46 -20.13 -10.41
N GLY A 51 13.12 -19.92 -11.54
CA GLY A 51 12.92 -18.70 -12.33
C GLY A 51 13.21 -17.40 -11.61
N GLY A 52 14.16 -17.39 -10.67
CA GLY A 52 14.49 -16.21 -9.87
C GLY A 52 13.64 -16.01 -8.60
N TYR A 53 12.70 -16.93 -8.33
CA TYR A 53 11.89 -16.93 -7.12
C TYR A 53 12.28 -18.04 -6.15
N THR A 54 12.31 -17.71 -4.87
CA THR A 54 12.48 -18.66 -3.77
C THR A 54 11.26 -18.58 -2.85
N PRO A 55 10.55 -19.69 -2.58
CA PRO A 55 9.43 -19.70 -1.66
C PRO A 55 9.81 -19.16 -0.28
N GLY A 56 8.87 -18.45 0.31
CA GLY A 56 9.11 -17.63 1.49
C GLY A 56 9.39 -16.18 1.15
N GLY A 57 9.65 -15.84 -0.12
CA GLY A 57 9.77 -14.47 -0.61
C GLY A 57 11.09 -13.78 -0.23
N ILE A 58 11.04 -12.45 -0.15
CA ILE A 58 12.16 -11.59 0.21
C ILE A 58 11.81 -10.78 1.44
N GLN A 59 12.74 -10.70 2.40
CA GLN A 59 12.59 -9.86 3.57
C GLN A 59 12.71 -8.39 3.20
N LEU A 60 11.78 -7.56 3.70
CA LEU A 60 11.87 -6.12 3.58
C LEU A 60 13.04 -5.58 4.39
N THR A 61 13.63 -4.51 3.88
CA THR A 61 14.69 -3.75 4.55
C THR A 61 14.34 -2.26 4.54
N GLY A 62 15.00 -1.47 5.40
CA GLY A 62 14.78 -0.03 5.46
C GLY A 62 13.37 0.35 5.92
N GLN A 63 12.72 -0.51 6.72
CA GLN A 63 11.40 -0.23 7.28
C GLN A 63 11.48 1.01 8.18
N ALA A 64 10.53 1.92 8.00
CA ALA A 64 10.40 3.11 8.82
C ALA A 64 8.93 3.48 9.03
N ILE A 65 8.65 4.03 10.21
CA ILE A 65 7.37 4.66 10.53
C ILE A 65 7.65 6.13 10.79
N SER A 66 6.99 7.01 10.05
CA SER A 66 7.17 8.45 10.19
C SER A 66 5.84 9.18 10.13
N TYR A 67 5.73 10.28 10.88
CA TYR A 67 4.61 11.20 10.75
C TYR A 67 4.98 12.25 9.70
N VAL A 68 4.19 12.32 8.63
CA VAL A 68 4.38 13.27 7.53
C VAL A 68 3.27 14.32 7.59
N THR A 69 3.67 15.57 7.82
CA THR A 69 2.72 16.69 7.90
C THR A 69 2.27 17.14 6.52
N ALA A 70 1.12 17.81 6.45
CA ALA A 70 0.64 18.43 5.22
C ALA A 70 1.66 19.39 4.59
N ALA A 71 2.46 20.08 5.40
CA ALA A 71 3.50 21.00 4.92
C ALA A 71 4.65 20.28 4.20
N SER A 72 5.00 19.06 4.64
CA SER A 72 6.07 18.24 4.06
C SER A 72 5.59 17.25 3.00
N TRP A 73 4.28 17.16 2.76
CA TRP A 73 3.72 16.25 1.75
C TRP A 73 4.09 16.69 0.34
N SER A 74 4.60 15.77 -0.47
CA SER A 74 5.17 16.06 -1.79
C SER A 74 4.13 16.35 -2.85
N TYR A 75 2.98 15.67 -2.80
CA TYR A 75 1.96 15.75 -3.84
C TYR A 75 0.99 16.89 -3.56
N SER A 76 0.91 17.84 -4.49
CA SER A 76 -0.06 18.93 -4.42
C SER A 76 -1.18 18.72 -5.43
N TRP A 77 -2.37 19.19 -5.08
CA TRP A 77 -3.49 19.23 -6.00
C TRP A 77 -3.13 19.94 -7.31
N ALA A 78 -3.55 19.37 -8.41
CA ALA A 78 -3.42 19.93 -9.76
C ALA A 78 -4.74 19.85 -10.50
N ALA A 79 -5.03 20.84 -11.35
CA ALA A 79 -6.25 20.91 -12.13
C ALA A 79 -6.30 19.83 -13.21
N SER A 80 -7.51 19.35 -13.51
CA SER A 80 -7.79 18.43 -14.62
C SER A 80 -6.89 17.18 -14.63
N THR A 81 -6.55 16.67 -13.45
CA THR A 81 -5.67 15.51 -13.25
C THR A 81 -6.51 14.28 -12.87
N PRO A 82 -6.30 13.12 -13.51
CA PRO A 82 -6.97 11.88 -13.10
C PRO A 82 -6.42 11.39 -11.75
N HIS A 83 -7.33 10.93 -10.90
CA HIS A 83 -7.04 10.37 -9.59
C HIS A 83 -7.75 9.05 -9.38
N VAL A 84 -7.13 8.18 -8.61
CA VAL A 84 -7.71 6.94 -8.11
C VAL A 84 -8.09 7.08 -6.63
N VAL A 85 -8.91 6.16 -6.14
CA VAL A 85 -9.25 6.10 -4.72
C VAL A 85 -7.97 5.92 -3.90
N ASP A 86 -7.90 6.61 -2.77
CA ASP A 86 -6.76 6.65 -1.83
C ASP A 86 -5.56 7.51 -2.27
N ASP A 87 -5.57 8.13 -3.46
CA ASP A 87 -4.60 9.19 -3.75
C ASP A 87 -4.69 10.31 -2.71
N VAL A 88 -3.54 10.78 -2.22
CA VAL A 88 -3.47 11.84 -1.21
C VAL A 88 -2.79 13.08 -1.77
N VAL A 89 -3.40 14.23 -1.56
CA VAL A 89 -2.87 15.52 -2.02
C VAL A 89 -2.96 16.57 -0.91
N ARG A 90 -2.13 17.60 -1.01
CA ARG A 90 -2.34 18.88 -0.30
C ARG A 90 -2.80 19.96 -1.28
N PRO A 91 -3.44 21.05 -0.84
CA PRO A 91 -3.68 22.21 -1.71
C PRO A 91 -2.37 22.78 -2.25
N SER A 92 -2.39 23.37 -3.45
CA SER A 92 -1.23 24.07 -4.05
C SER A 92 -0.72 25.18 -3.12
N SER A 93 -1.65 25.95 -2.51
CA SER A 93 -1.35 26.83 -1.37
C SER A 93 -1.70 26.06 -0.10
N ALA A 94 -0.69 25.60 0.64
CA ALA A 94 -0.88 24.78 1.83
C ALA A 94 -1.80 25.46 2.85
N ASN A 95 -2.83 24.75 3.28
CA ASN A 95 -3.79 25.21 4.31
C ASN A 95 -3.64 24.41 5.63
N GLY A 96 -2.60 23.59 5.74
CA GLY A 96 -2.32 22.78 6.93
C GLY A 96 -3.00 21.41 6.94
N PHE A 97 -3.75 21.03 5.89
CA PHE A 97 -4.47 19.77 5.81
C PHE A 97 -4.10 18.95 4.58
N LEU A 98 -4.28 17.62 4.69
CA LEU A 98 -4.22 16.64 3.61
C LEU A 98 -5.62 16.20 3.22
N TYR A 99 -5.73 15.74 1.97
CA TYR A 99 -6.97 15.31 1.36
C TYR A 99 -6.78 13.99 0.63
N ARG A 100 -7.68 13.05 0.85
CA ARG A 100 -7.70 11.75 0.19
C ARG A 100 -8.84 11.70 -0.82
N TYR A 101 -8.59 11.16 -1.99
CA TYR A 101 -9.65 10.86 -2.95
C TYR A 101 -10.44 9.63 -2.50
N THR A 102 -11.72 9.83 -2.19
CA THR A 102 -12.66 8.74 -1.82
C THR A 102 -13.49 8.26 -3.01
N GLY A 103 -13.51 9.04 -4.09
CA GLY A 103 -14.10 8.69 -5.38
C GLY A 103 -13.11 8.97 -6.50
N ALA A 104 -12.81 7.94 -7.32
CA ALA A 104 -11.96 8.09 -8.49
C ALA A 104 -12.61 9.02 -9.53
N GLY A 105 -11.78 9.75 -10.28
CA GLY A 105 -12.24 10.69 -11.29
C GLY A 105 -11.16 11.67 -11.72
N THR A 106 -11.56 12.76 -12.32
CA THR A 106 -10.66 13.84 -12.74
C THR A 106 -10.95 15.07 -11.90
N SER A 107 -9.92 15.67 -11.30
CA SER A 107 -10.03 16.92 -10.54
C SER A 107 -10.61 18.07 -11.40
N GLY A 108 -11.22 19.04 -10.75
CA GLY A 108 -11.79 20.20 -11.41
C GLY A 108 -10.74 21.04 -12.16
N SER A 109 -11.21 21.92 -13.04
CA SER A 109 -10.36 22.94 -13.68
C SER A 109 -9.91 24.04 -12.70
N SER A 110 -10.58 24.13 -11.55
CA SER A 110 -10.27 25.06 -10.45
C SER A 110 -10.26 24.29 -9.14
N ALA A 111 -9.43 24.72 -8.20
CA ALA A 111 -9.34 24.12 -6.88
C ALA A 111 -10.69 24.19 -6.16
N PRO A 112 -11.13 23.09 -5.51
CA PRO A 112 -12.34 23.09 -4.71
C PRO A 112 -12.16 23.94 -3.44
N ALA A 113 -13.27 24.26 -2.78
CA ALA A 113 -13.22 24.83 -1.44
C ALA A 113 -12.79 23.75 -0.44
N PHE A 114 -11.50 23.60 -0.22
CA PHE A 114 -10.92 22.58 0.65
C PHE A 114 -11.45 22.68 2.09
N PRO A 115 -12.21 21.69 2.59
CA PRO A 115 -12.70 21.70 3.96
C PRO A 115 -11.54 21.55 4.96
N THR A 116 -11.64 22.19 6.12
CA THR A 116 -10.60 22.13 7.18
C THR A 116 -11.02 21.26 8.37
N THR A 117 -12.06 20.47 8.19
CA THR A 117 -12.56 19.54 9.21
C THR A 117 -12.35 18.12 8.72
N PRO A 118 -11.58 17.27 9.43
CA PRO A 118 -11.40 15.86 9.08
C PRO A 118 -12.74 15.13 8.91
N GLY A 119 -12.81 14.24 7.92
CA GLY A 119 -14.02 13.50 7.55
C GLY A 119 -15.00 14.27 6.65
N VAL A 120 -14.80 15.57 6.42
CA VAL A 120 -15.65 16.33 5.53
C VAL A 120 -15.19 16.18 4.09
N ALA A 121 -16.12 15.77 3.21
CA ALA A 121 -15.87 15.57 1.79
C ALA A 121 -16.32 16.76 0.95
N VAL A 122 -15.70 16.95 -0.22
CA VAL A 122 -16.04 17.96 -1.24
C VAL A 122 -15.90 17.35 -2.63
N ALA A 123 -16.77 17.77 -3.55
CA ALA A 123 -16.63 17.41 -4.96
C ALA A 123 -15.45 18.15 -5.59
N ASP A 124 -14.69 17.44 -6.43
CA ASP A 124 -13.54 17.96 -7.17
C ASP A 124 -13.60 17.47 -8.63
N GLY A 125 -14.26 18.22 -9.49
CA GLY A 125 -14.58 17.79 -10.86
C GLY A 125 -15.51 16.57 -10.86
N THR A 126 -15.02 15.42 -11.37
CA THR A 126 -15.74 14.14 -11.31
C THR A 126 -15.30 13.25 -10.16
N ALA A 127 -14.28 13.67 -9.40
CA ALA A 127 -13.77 12.99 -8.24
C ALA A 127 -14.36 13.53 -6.93
N THR A 128 -14.07 12.89 -5.82
CA THR A 128 -14.46 13.32 -4.47
C THR A 128 -13.25 13.30 -3.55
N LEU A 129 -13.00 14.45 -2.90
CA LEU A 129 -11.96 14.63 -1.89
C LEU A 129 -12.55 14.64 -0.49
N GLU A 130 -11.84 14.06 0.47
CA GLU A 130 -12.14 14.11 1.91
C GLU A 130 -10.95 14.67 2.68
N CYS A 131 -11.17 15.57 3.60
CA CYS A 131 -10.13 16.05 4.52
C CYS A 131 -9.74 14.93 5.47
N VAL A 132 -8.44 14.61 5.54
CA VAL A 132 -7.93 13.51 6.38
C VAL A 132 -7.07 13.97 7.55
N GLY A 133 -6.98 15.28 7.81
CA GLY A 133 -6.22 15.82 8.95
C GLY A 133 -4.97 16.58 8.54
N SER A 134 -4.14 16.93 9.53
CA SER A 134 -2.94 17.75 9.36
C SER A 134 -1.70 16.96 8.92
N GLY A 135 -1.79 15.65 8.91
CA GLY A 135 -0.73 14.74 8.49
C GLY A 135 -1.18 13.29 8.48
N VAL A 136 -0.27 12.42 8.16
CA VAL A 136 -0.48 10.97 8.09
C VAL A 136 0.71 10.23 8.71
N THR A 137 0.44 9.08 9.32
CA THR A 137 1.52 8.15 9.66
C THR A 137 1.82 7.30 8.44
N GLN A 138 3.03 7.45 7.91
CA GLN A 138 3.54 6.72 6.76
C GLN A 138 4.37 5.53 7.23
N ILE A 139 4.13 4.37 6.62
CA ILE A 139 4.95 3.18 6.78
C ILE A 139 5.63 2.92 5.46
N SER A 140 6.96 2.92 5.45
CA SER A 140 7.80 2.77 4.26
C SER A 140 8.82 1.64 4.41
N ALA A 141 9.35 1.16 3.29
CA ALA A 141 10.50 0.25 3.22
C ALA A 141 11.23 0.44 1.88
N SER A 142 12.41 -0.18 1.75
CA SER A 142 13.10 -0.25 0.46
C SER A 142 12.32 -1.12 -0.53
N ASN A 143 12.40 -0.79 -1.82
CA ASN A 143 11.81 -1.61 -2.88
C ASN A 143 12.36 -3.04 -2.83
N VAL A 144 11.52 -4.00 -3.22
CA VAL A 144 11.88 -5.42 -3.26
C VAL A 144 12.17 -5.81 -4.71
N THR A 145 13.31 -6.48 -4.93
CA THR A 145 13.71 -6.89 -6.29
C THR A 145 14.09 -8.37 -6.31
N TRP A 146 13.43 -9.13 -7.16
CA TRP A 146 13.81 -10.49 -7.52
C TRP A 146 14.78 -10.47 -8.69
N GLY A 147 15.80 -11.35 -8.64
CA GLY A 147 16.92 -11.34 -9.59
C GLY A 147 16.55 -11.57 -11.06
N ALA A 148 17.44 -11.18 -11.96
CA ALA A 148 17.31 -11.42 -13.40
C ALA A 148 17.98 -12.74 -13.81
N PRO A 149 17.40 -13.47 -14.81
CA PRO A 149 16.08 -13.27 -15.37
C PRO A 149 14.99 -13.73 -14.38
N PHE A 150 13.91 -12.97 -14.27
CA PHE A 150 12.74 -13.40 -13.49
C PHE A 150 11.78 -14.15 -14.42
N THR A 151 11.77 -15.47 -14.34
CA THR A 151 10.90 -16.33 -15.18
C THR A 151 9.89 -17.13 -14.36
N ALA A 152 9.86 -16.91 -13.04
CA ALA A 152 8.80 -17.45 -12.17
C ALA A 152 7.44 -16.84 -12.52
N GLY A 153 6.39 -17.54 -12.18
CA GLY A 153 5.05 -17.03 -12.42
C GLY A 153 4.15 -18.00 -13.19
N PRO A 154 2.94 -17.56 -13.59
CA PRO A 154 2.44 -16.17 -13.49
C PRO A 154 2.22 -15.73 -12.03
N ALA A 155 2.64 -14.50 -11.71
CA ALA A 155 2.34 -13.81 -10.46
C ALA A 155 1.18 -12.84 -10.66
N ARG A 156 0.22 -12.79 -9.73
CA ARG A 156 -0.89 -11.83 -9.75
C ARG A 156 -0.89 -10.90 -8.56
N TYR A 157 -0.42 -11.39 -7.42
CA TYR A 157 -0.44 -10.64 -6.15
C TYR A 157 0.92 -10.70 -5.47
N ALA A 158 1.22 -9.68 -4.67
CA ALA A 158 2.24 -9.74 -3.64
C ALA A 158 1.56 -9.70 -2.27
N ALA A 159 1.97 -10.60 -1.36
CA ALA A 159 1.47 -10.65 0.01
C ALA A 159 2.56 -10.22 0.98
N LEU A 160 2.25 -9.26 1.85
CA LEU A 160 3.12 -8.82 2.92
C LEU A 160 2.85 -9.68 4.17
N ILE A 161 3.88 -10.37 4.62
CA ILE A 161 3.82 -11.35 5.71
C ILE A 161 4.74 -10.91 6.85
N ASP A 162 4.23 -10.86 8.07
CA ASP A 162 5.05 -10.79 9.27
C ASP A 162 5.44 -12.21 9.72
N LYS A 163 6.73 -12.51 9.69
CA LYS A 163 7.29 -13.81 10.10
C LYS A 163 7.91 -13.79 11.51
N THR A 164 7.83 -12.67 12.21
CA THR A 164 8.34 -12.56 13.59
C THR A 164 7.58 -13.45 14.58
N PRO A 165 6.23 -13.49 14.55
CA PRO A 165 5.47 -14.39 15.41
C PRO A 165 5.70 -15.87 15.03
N GLY A 166 5.57 -16.77 16.00
CA GLY A 166 5.62 -18.22 15.76
C GLY A 166 4.59 -18.73 14.75
N THR A 167 3.49 -18.02 14.56
CA THR A 167 2.51 -18.19 13.48
C THR A 167 2.55 -16.95 12.60
N PRO A 168 3.11 -17.04 11.37
CA PRO A 168 3.23 -15.88 10.48
C PRO A 168 1.88 -15.27 10.09
N ILE A 169 1.82 -13.94 10.09
CA ILE A 169 0.60 -13.15 9.91
C ILE A 169 0.59 -12.53 8.50
N LEU A 170 -0.55 -12.62 7.81
CA LEU A 170 -0.80 -11.85 6.58
C LEU A 170 -1.17 -10.42 6.95
N ILE A 171 -0.35 -9.45 6.54
CA ILE A 171 -0.59 -8.03 6.81
C ILE A 171 -1.41 -7.38 5.69
N GLY A 172 -1.04 -7.63 4.44
CA GLY A 172 -1.70 -7.00 3.31
C GLY A 172 -1.39 -7.69 1.98
N LEU A 173 -2.11 -7.25 0.96
CA LEU A 173 -2.00 -7.73 -0.41
C LEU A 173 -1.89 -6.55 -1.38
N SER A 174 -0.98 -6.65 -2.34
CA SER A 174 -0.91 -5.82 -3.53
C SER A 174 -1.44 -6.64 -4.72
N ASP A 175 -2.36 -6.09 -5.51
CA ASP A 175 -2.85 -6.68 -6.76
C ASP A 175 -2.20 -5.95 -7.94
N PHE A 176 -1.45 -6.66 -8.75
CA PHE A 176 -0.79 -6.09 -9.94
C PHE A 176 -1.74 -5.72 -11.08
N GLY A 177 -3.05 -5.93 -10.90
CA GLY A 177 -4.06 -5.65 -11.93
C GLY A 177 -4.08 -6.66 -13.08
N SER A 178 -2.95 -7.27 -13.41
CA SER A 178 -2.79 -8.31 -14.42
C SER A 178 -1.76 -9.35 -13.98
N SER A 179 -1.79 -10.54 -14.59
CA SER A 179 -0.78 -11.55 -14.32
C SER A 179 0.55 -11.17 -14.96
N ILE A 180 1.61 -11.22 -14.16
CA ILE A 180 2.98 -10.95 -14.59
C ILE A 180 3.65 -12.29 -14.87
N THR A 181 4.14 -12.45 -16.10
CA THR A 181 4.87 -13.64 -16.56
C THR A 181 6.25 -13.25 -17.04
N GLY A 182 7.17 -14.19 -16.99
CA GLY A 182 8.53 -14.18 -17.45
C GLY A 182 9.10 -12.84 -17.93
N GLN A 183 10.00 -12.27 -17.14
CA GLN A 183 10.74 -11.05 -17.50
C GLN A 183 12.17 -11.41 -17.82
N SER A 184 12.76 -10.88 -18.90
CA SER A 184 14.19 -11.03 -19.21
C SER A 184 15.08 -10.27 -18.22
N GLY A 185 14.51 -9.27 -17.53
CA GLY A 185 15.15 -8.50 -16.46
C GLY A 185 14.77 -8.99 -15.06
N ALA A 186 15.15 -8.21 -14.06
CA ALA A 186 14.67 -8.37 -12.70
C ALA A 186 13.20 -7.95 -12.57
N PHE A 187 12.47 -8.58 -11.67
CA PHE A 187 11.13 -8.13 -11.28
C PHE A 187 11.25 -7.34 -9.97
N SER A 188 10.67 -6.15 -9.93
CA SER A 188 10.70 -5.30 -8.73
C SER A 188 9.31 -4.85 -8.35
N GLU A 189 8.97 -5.01 -7.07
CA GLU A 189 7.87 -4.30 -6.43
C GLU A 189 8.41 -2.96 -5.96
N GLN A 190 7.83 -1.89 -6.48
CA GLN A 190 8.21 -0.52 -6.14
C GLN A 190 7.07 0.09 -5.32
N TRP A 191 7.41 0.47 -4.09
CA TRP A 191 6.46 1.18 -3.24
C TRP A 191 6.25 2.59 -3.79
N ASN A 192 5.01 3.09 -3.66
CA ASN A 192 4.75 4.49 -3.91
C ASN A 192 5.64 5.36 -3.00
N ALA A 193 6.00 6.56 -3.43
CA ALA A 193 6.70 7.53 -2.58
C ALA A 193 5.93 7.89 -1.30
N GLU A 194 4.62 7.63 -1.28
CA GLU A 194 3.74 7.70 -0.11
C GLU A 194 3.90 6.52 0.85
N GLY A 195 4.77 5.55 0.57
CA GLY A 195 5.00 4.37 1.39
C GLY A 195 4.15 3.16 1.03
N ILE A 196 4.19 2.15 1.92
CA ILE A 196 3.42 0.90 1.81
C ILE A 196 2.01 1.09 2.35
N PHE A 197 1.89 1.81 3.47
CA PHE A 197 0.63 2.12 4.13
C PHE A 197 0.61 3.56 4.61
N LEU A 198 -0.58 4.16 4.57
CA LEU A 198 -0.89 5.43 5.22
C LEU A 198 -1.96 5.19 6.29
N LEU A 199 -1.74 5.72 7.49
CA LEU A 199 -2.72 5.77 8.56
C LEU A 199 -3.15 7.23 8.74
N PHE A 200 -4.42 7.49 8.51
CA PHE A 200 -5.01 8.82 8.61
C PHE A 200 -5.47 9.10 10.05
N GLU A 201 -5.26 10.33 10.52
CA GLU A 201 -5.90 10.82 11.73
C GLU A 201 -7.39 11.06 11.43
N GLN A 202 -8.27 10.51 12.28
CA GLN A 202 -9.73 10.70 12.21
C GLN A 202 -10.19 11.49 13.42
#